data_cf7c296ca23d56d768e7215db0a8c163
#
_entry.id   cf7c296ca23d56d768e7215db0a8c163
#
_cell.length_a   1.000
_cell.length_b   1.000
_cell.length_c   1.000
_cell.angle_alpha   90.00
_cell.angle_beta   90.00
_cell.angle_gamma   90.00
#
_symmetry.space_group_name_H-M   'P 1'
#
loop_
_entity.id
_entity.type
_entity.pdbx_description
1 polymer ?
#
loop_
_entity_poly.entity_id
_entity_poly.type
_entity_poly.pdbx_seq_one_letter_code
_entity_poly.pdbx_strand_id
1 'polypeptide(L)'
;MFFWHIGLSISFFRYVFKDFSADLRFLITGVILPEIIYISLKLMNFSELYSQIGHTLLFAIFSLIFVMIFTKRNTKLRRNFLLIAIGVFFHLLFDFMWLRQEILFFPLQFEDRDTFIFNASTLFIQEVIGLVYLFPKLNSKEKIKRLFNEGVI
;
A
#
# COMPACT_ATOMS: atom_id res chain seq x y z
N MET A 1 -8.04 -6.15 -1.52
CA MET A 1 -8.87 -4.97 -1.93
C MET A 1 -8.02 -4.01 -2.74
N PHE A 2 -8.24 -3.91 -4.03
CA PHE A 2 -7.31 -3.26 -4.95
C PHE A 2 -7.58 -1.75 -5.11
N PHE A 3 -8.80 -1.41 -5.51
CA PHE A 3 -9.14 -0.01 -5.83
C PHE A 3 -9.23 0.88 -4.58
N TRP A 4 -9.68 0.32 -3.46
CA TRP A 4 -9.67 0.99 -2.16
C TRP A 4 -8.26 1.47 -1.79
N HIS A 5 -7.28 0.55 -1.76
CA HIS A 5 -5.92 0.88 -1.37
C HIS A 5 -5.26 1.87 -2.33
N ILE A 6 -5.39 1.68 -3.64
CA ILE A 6 -4.81 2.59 -4.64
C ILE A 6 -5.49 3.97 -4.57
N GLY A 7 -6.83 3.99 -4.56
CA GLY A 7 -7.58 5.24 -4.58
C GLY A 7 -7.33 6.10 -3.36
N LEU A 8 -7.43 5.50 -2.16
CA LEU A 8 -7.17 6.22 -0.93
C LEU A 8 -5.71 6.64 -0.77
N SER A 9 -4.77 5.77 -1.14
CA SER A 9 -3.34 6.11 -1.05
C SER A 9 -2.98 7.29 -1.93
N ILE A 10 -3.48 7.36 -3.16
CA ILE A 10 -3.27 8.50 -4.04
C ILE A 10 -3.95 9.74 -3.47
N SER A 11 -5.20 9.62 -2.99
CA SER A 11 -5.94 10.72 -2.41
C SER A 11 -5.22 11.30 -1.20
N PHE A 12 -4.86 10.43 -0.26
CA PHE A 12 -4.21 10.80 0.99
C PHE A 12 -2.80 11.37 0.74
N PHE A 13 -2.03 10.76 -0.17
CA PHE A 13 -0.73 11.28 -0.57
C PHE A 13 -0.82 12.70 -1.10
N ARG A 14 -1.76 12.96 -2.02
CA ARG A 14 -1.98 14.29 -2.59
C ARG A 14 -2.44 15.31 -1.53
N TYR A 15 -3.26 14.88 -0.58
CA TYR A 15 -3.74 15.73 0.51
C TYR A 15 -2.62 16.10 1.49
N VAL A 16 -1.82 15.11 1.92
CA VAL A 16 -0.79 15.30 2.95
C VAL A 16 0.46 15.96 2.38
N PHE A 17 1.01 15.40 1.30
CA PHE A 17 2.30 15.85 0.76
C PHE A 17 2.17 16.98 -0.26
N LYS A 18 0.99 17.18 -0.85
CA LYS A 18 0.71 18.19 -1.88
C LYS A 18 1.68 18.15 -3.07
N ASP A 19 2.37 17.04 -3.27
CA ASP A 19 3.32 16.85 -4.37
C ASP A 19 2.60 16.25 -5.59
N PHE A 20 2.26 17.11 -6.54
CA PHE A 20 1.60 16.73 -7.79
C PHE A 20 2.59 16.23 -8.87
N SER A 21 3.88 16.38 -8.64
CA SER A 21 4.94 15.92 -9.54
C SER A 21 5.48 14.54 -9.20
N ALA A 22 5.02 13.95 -8.09
CA ALA A 22 5.44 12.63 -7.65
C ALA A 22 5.05 11.55 -8.66
N ASP A 23 5.96 10.61 -8.91
CA ASP A 23 5.71 9.46 -9.77
C ASP A 23 4.85 8.42 -9.02
N LEU A 24 3.55 8.47 -9.27
CA LEU A 24 2.55 7.63 -8.60
C LEU A 24 2.72 6.13 -8.88
N ARG A 25 3.47 5.74 -9.91
CA ARG A 25 3.75 4.32 -10.19
C ARG A 25 4.48 3.68 -9.02
N PHE A 26 5.44 4.39 -8.44
CA PHE A 26 6.18 3.90 -7.27
C PHE A 26 5.29 3.84 -6.02
N LEU A 27 4.40 4.82 -5.81
CA LEU A 27 3.43 4.78 -4.73
C LEU A 27 2.51 3.56 -4.87
N ILE A 28 1.92 3.37 -6.05
CA ILE A 28 1.01 2.25 -6.36
C ILE A 28 1.75 0.92 -6.18
N THR A 29 3.00 0.80 -6.64
CA THR A 29 3.81 -0.40 -6.43
C THR A 29 3.96 -0.71 -4.95
N GLY A 30 4.27 0.29 -4.12
CA GLY A 30 4.38 0.12 -2.67
C GLY A 30 3.06 -0.30 -2.01
N VAL A 31 1.96 0.27 -2.47
CA VAL A 31 0.60 -0.08 -1.99
C VAL A 31 0.23 -1.53 -2.29
N ILE A 32 0.66 -2.07 -3.43
CA ILE A 32 0.30 -3.42 -3.85
C ILE A 32 1.30 -4.47 -3.31
N LEU A 33 2.50 -4.05 -2.95
CA LEU A 33 3.60 -4.94 -2.58
C LEU A 33 3.26 -5.92 -1.43
N PRO A 34 2.62 -5.51 -0.32
CA PRO A 34 2.23 -6.43 0.75
C PRO A 34 1.34 -7.57 0.26
N GLU A 35 0.37 -7.27 -0.61
CA GLU A 35 -0.55 -8.24 -1.18
C GLU A 35 0.14 -9.22 -2.12
N ILE A 36 1.09 -8.74 -2.95
CA ILE A 36 1.90 -9.60 -3.81
C ILE A 36 2.72 -10.59 -2.97
N ILE A 37 3.33 -10.11 -1.88
CA ILE A 37 4.10 -10.95 -0.96
C ILE A 37 3.18 -12.01 -0.34
N TYR A 38 2.00 -11.59 0.17
CA TYR A 38 1.03 -12.50 0.77
C TYR A 38 0.63 -13.62 -0.19
N ILE A 39 0.20 -13.27 -1.41
CA ILE A 39 -0.22 -14.25 -2.43
C ILE A 39 0.94 -15.18 -2.79
N SER A 40 2.14 -14.64 -2.98
CA SER A 40 3.32 -15.42 -3.35
C SER A 40 3.68 -16.46 -2.27
N LEU A 41 3.68 -16.07 -1.00
CA LEU A 41 4.00 -16.97 0.12
C LEU A 41 2.90 -18.00 0.32
N LYS A 42 1.62 -17.65 0.11
CA LYS A 42 0.51 -18.60 0.13
C LYS A 42 0.64 -19.66 -0.95
N LEU A 43 0.99 -19.27 -2.16
CA LEU A 43 1.23 -20.20 -3.27
C LEU A 43 2.41 -21.16 -2.98
N MET A 44 3.37 -20.71 -2.18
CA MET A 44 4.50 -21.53 -1.71
C MET A 44 4.16 -22.38 -0.47
N ASN A 45 2.89 -22.45 -0.05
CA ASN A 45 2.39 -23.21 1.10
C ASN A 45 2.97 -22.77 2.47
N PHE A 46 3.35 -21.50 2.61
CA PHE A 46 3.68 -20.97 3.94
C PHE A 46 2.42 -20.86 4.81
N SER A 47 2.60 -20.94 6.13
CA SER A 47 1.48 -20.77 7.07
C SER A 47 0.86 -19.38 6.94
N GLU A 48 -0.39 -19.22 7.42
CA GLU A 48 -1.13 -17.96 7.36
C GLU A 48 -0.31 -16.79 7.93
N LEU A 49 0.23 -16.97 9.12
CA LEU A 49 0.99 -15.95 9.83
C LEU A 49 2.24 -15.49 9.04
N TYR A 50 3.03 -16.46 8.54
CA TYR A 50 4.22 -16.11 7.73
C TYR A 50 3.87 -15.49 6.39
N SER A 51 2.75 -15.87 5.81
CA SER A 51 2.28 -15.25 4.55
C SER A 51 1.96 -13.77 4.72
N GLN A 52 1.57 -13.34 5.91
CA GLN A 52 1.22 -11.96 6.20
C GLN A 52 2.42 -11.06 6.58
N ILE A 53 3.67 -11.50 6.39
CA ILE A 53 4.86 -10.72 6.74
C ILE A 53 4.89 -9.33 6.06
N GLY A 54 4.35 -9.20 4.86
CA GLY A 54 4.18 -7.92 4.16
C GLY A 54 3.24 -6.94 4.87
N HIS A 55 2.34 -7.43 5.74
CA HIS A 55 1.37 -6.63 6.50
C HIS A 55 1.87 -6.28 7.91
N THR A 56 3.17 -6.45 8.18
CA THR A 56 3.77 -6.13 9.47
C THR A 56 4.37 -4.73 9.49
N LEU A 57 4.36 -4.09 10.66
CA LEU A 57 5.05 -2.83 10.88
C LEU A 57 6.57 -2.99 10.66
N LEU A 58 7.11 -4.15 11.01
CA LEU A 58 8.52 -4.48 10.79
C LEU A 58 8.88 -4.40 9.31
N PHE A 59 8.05 -4.93 8.42
CA PHE A 59 8.25 -4.86 6.96
C PHE A 59 8.20 -3.40 6.45
N ALA A 60 7.25 -2.60 6.93
CA ALA A 60 7.15 -1.19 6.56
C ALA A 60 8.39 -0.39 7.01
N ILE A 61 8.85 -0.59 8.26
CA ILE A 61 10.07 0.04 8.77
C ILE A 61 11.30 -0.43 7.98
N PHE A 62 11.41 -1.73 7.72
CA PHE A 62 12.52 -2.30 6.96
C PHE A 62 12.57 -1.74 5.54
N SER A 63 11.43 -1.61 4.86
CA SER A 63 11.37 -1.00 3.52
C SER A 63 11.88 0.44 3.52
N LEU A 64 11.53 1.23 4.53
CA LEU A 64 12.01 2.61 4.69
C LEU A 64 13.52 2.65 4.95
N ILE A 65 14.01 1.85 5.91
CA ILE A 65 15.45 1.75 6.24
C ILE A 65 16.24 1.33 5.01
N PHE A 66 15.76 0.32 4.28
CA PHE A 66 16.39 -0.15 3.04
C PHE A 66 16.57 0.99 2.03
N VAL A 67 15.51 1.76 1.77
CA VAL A 67 15.60 2.93 0.89
C VAL A 67 16.61 3.94 1.40
N MET A 68 16.62 4.20 2.72
CA MET A 68 17.52 5.19 3.31
C MET A 68 19.00 4.79 3.20
N ILE A 69 19.31 3.50 3.30
CA ILE A 69 20.70 2.98 3.22
C ILE A 69 21.16 2.89 1.76
N PHE A 70 20.32 2.34 0.87
CA PHE A 70 20.73 2.01 -0.50
C PHE A 70 20.57 3.14 -1.51
N THR A 71 20.02 4.29 -1.12
CA THR A 71 19.85 5.43 -2.02
C THR A 71 20.53 6.69 -1.50
N LYS A 72 21.16 7.46 -2.41
CA LYS A 72 21.82 8.72 -2.06
C LYS A 72 20.80 9.82 -1.80
N ARG A 73 21.04 10.64 -0.77
CA ARG A 73 20.23 11.82 -0.43
C ARG A 73 20.11 12.77 -1.63
N ASN A 74 18.96 13.41 -1.77
CA ASN A 74 18.64 14.40 -2.80
C ASN A 74 18.69 13.86 -4.25
N THR A 75 18.53 12.54 -4.45
CA THR A 75 18.42 11.95 -5.79
C THR A 75 16.96 11.68 -6.17
N LYS A 76 16.67 11.70 -7.48
CA LYS A 76 15.35 11.27 -8.01
C LYS A 76 15.06 9.82 -7.65
N LEU A 77 16.09 8.97 -7.66
CA LEU A 77 15.97 7.56 -7.27
C LEU A 77 15.42 7.43 -5.85
N ARG A 78 16.04 8.15 -4.87
CA ARG A 78 15.57 8.12 -3.48
C ARG A 78 14.14 8.61 -3.34
N ARG A 79 13.78 9.69 -4.02
CA ARG A 79 12.40 10.23 -4.00
C ARG A 79 11.40 9.18 -4.48
N ASN A 80 11.70 8.50 -5.57
CA ASN A 80 10.82 7.46 -6.12
C ASN A 80 10.73 6.23 -5.20
N PHE A 81 11.85 5.75 -4.67
CA PHE A 81 11.84 4.59 -3.77
C PHE A 81 11.19 4.90 -2.41
N LEU A 82 11.29 6.14 -1.93
CA LEU A 82 10.53 6.56 -0.75
C LEU A 82 9.01 6.46 -0.97
N LEU A 83 8.51 6.70 -2.18
CA LEU A 83 7.10 6.49 -2.50
C LEU A 83 6.68 5.03 -2.34
N ILE A 84 7.57 4.06 -2.62
CA ILE A 84 7.29 2.64 -2.35
C ILE A 84 7.12 2.42 -0.84
N ALA A 85 8.06 2.90 -0.02
CA ALA A 85 7.98 2.74 1.44
C ALA A 85 6.73 3.43 2.02
N ILE A 86 6.38 4.62 1.52
CA ILE A 86 5.14 5.33 1.87
C ILE A 86 3.92 4.51 1.46
N GLY A 87 3.94 3.91 0.26
CA GLY A 87 2.86 3.05 -0.23
C GLY A 87 2.63 1.83 0.64
N VAL A 88 3.70 1.16 1.07
CA VAL A 88 3.62 0.04 2.03
C VAL A 88 2.96 0.49 3.33
N PHE A 89 3.39 1.64 3.87
CA PHE A 89 2.80 2.17 5.09
C PHE A 89 1.31 2.52 4.92
N PHE A 90 0.93 3.11 3.79
CA PHE A 90 -0.47 3.42 3.48
C PHE A 90 -1.31 2.16 3.33
N HIS A 91 -0.75 1.08 2.77
CA HIS A 91 -1.44 -0.20 2.72
C HIS A 91 -1.83 -0.66 4.13
N LEU A 92 -0.88 -0.69 5.08
CA LEU A 92 -1.15 -1.06 6.47
C LEU A 92 -2.19 -0.14 7.12
N LEU A 93 -2.13 1.16 6.82
CA LEU A 93 -3.07 2.15 7.34
C LEU A 93 -4.50 1.87 6.85
N PHE A 94 -4.69 1.67 5.55
CA PHE A 94 -6.02 1.49 4.95
C PHE A 94 -6.57 0.07 5.06
N ASP A 95 -5.71 -0.89 5.43
CA ASP A 95 -6.11 -2.25 5.80
C ASP A 95 -6.48 -2.36 7.29
N PHE A 96 -6.45 -1.23 8.02
CA PHE A 96 -6.75 -1.15 9.44
C PHE A 96 -5.94 -2.12 10.30
N MET A 97 -4.66 -2.34 9.91
CA MET A 97 -3.82 -3.34 10.59
C MET A 97 -3.57 -3.05 12.07
N TRP A 98 -3.78 -1.81 12.54
CA TRP A 98 -3.74 -1.49 13.98
C TRP A 98 -4.82 -2.20 14.80
N LEU A 99 -5.87 -2.71 14.17
CA LEU A 99 -6.90 -3.53 14.81
C LEU A 99 -6.48 -5.00 14.90
N ARG A 100 -5.49 -5.44 14.11
CA ARG A 100 -4.95 -6.79 14.05
C ARG A 100 -3.51 -6.80 14.59
N GLN A 101 -3.38 -6.54 15.89
CA GLN A 101 -2.08 -6.34 16.54
C GLN A 101 -1.16 -7.56 16.44
N GLU A 102 -1.71 -8.76 16.43
CA GLU A 102 -0.99 -10.01 16.24
C GLU A 102 -0.16 -10.07 14.95
N ILE A 103 -0.72 -9.51 13.86
CA ILE A 103 -0.06 -9.44 12.55
C ILE A 103 0.84 -8.21 12.47
N LEU A 104 0.30 -7.04 12.84
CA LEU A 104 1.02 -5.78 12.72
C LEU A 104 2.37 -5.81 13.42
N PHE A 105 2.41 -6.40 14.64
CA PHE A 105 3.61 -6.43 15.48
C PHE A 105 4.39 -7.75 15.40
N PHE A 106 4.00 -8.67 14.51
CA PHE A 106 4.77 -9.91 14.32
C PHE A 106 6.26 -9.58 14.09
N PRO A 107 7.23 -10.28 14.71
CA PRO A 107 7.11 -11.54 15.48
C PRO A 107 6.81 -11.40 16.99
N LEU A 108 6.48 -10.23 17.49
CA LEU A 108 6.06 -10.07 18.88
C LEU A 108 4.69 -10.73 19.06
N GLN A 109 4.50 -11.44 20.17
CA GLN A 109 3.25 -12.12 20.45
C GLN A 109 2.29 -11.16 21.14
N PHE A 110 1.19 -10.85 20.47
CA PHE A 110 0.04 -10.13 21.02
C PHE A 110 -1.16 -11.08 20.97
N GLU A 111 -2.04 -10.98 21.97
CA GLU A 111 -3.29 -11.72 21.96
C GLU A 111 -4.18 -11.20 20.82
N ASP A 112 -4.72 -12.15 20.06
CA ASP A 112 -5.73 -11.85 19.05
C ASP A 112 -6.97 -11.28 19.77
N ARG A 113 -7.29 -10.04 19.47
CA ARG A 113 -8.57 -9.45 19.85
C ARG A 113 -9.46 -9.51 18.63
N ASP A 114 -10.42 -10.44 18.64
CA ASP A 114 -11.49 -10.55 17.64
C ASP A 114 -12.33 -9.26 17.52
N THR A 115 -11.67 -8.15 17.18
CA THR A 115 -12.26 -6.82 17.29
C THR A 115 -12.92 -6.30 16.02
N PHE A 116 -12.65 -6.88 14.87
CA PHE A 116 -13.25 -6.38 13.64
C PHE A 116 -13.35 -7.44 12.54
N ILE A 117 -14.56 -7.87 12.27
CA ILE A 117 -14.85 -8.76 11.15
C ILE A 117 -15.20 -7.91 9.94
N PHE A 118 -14.28 -7.85 8.96
CA PHE A 118 -14.61 -7.35 7.63
C PHE A 118 -15.59 -8.32 6.97
N ASN A 119 -16.84 -7.95 6.88
CA ASN A 119 -17.83 -8.72 6.13
C ASN A 119 -17.78 -8.35 4.64
N ALA A 120 -18.31 -9.21 3.78
CA ALA A 120 -18.31 -9.01 2.33
C ALA A 120 -18.91 -7.66 1.90
N SER A 121 -19.88 -7.15 2.65
CA SER A 121 -20.55 -5.87 2.37
C SER A 121 -19.61 -4.68 2.61
N THR A 122 -18.83 -4.68 3.71
CA THR A 122 -17.86 -3.61 3.97
C THR A 122 -16.73 -3.62 2.96
N LEU A 123 -16.25 -4.80 2.58
CA LEU A 123 -15.23 -4.94 1.53
C LEU A 123 -15.72 -4.40 0.18
N PHE A 124 -16.96 -4.70 -0.19
CA PHE A 124 -17.56 -4.19 -1.42
C PHE A 124 -17.71 -2.67 -1.41
N ILE A 125 -18.20 -2.08 -0.30
CA ILE A 125 -18.33 -0.62 -0.16
C ILE A 125 -16.97 0.07 -0.30
N GLN A 126 -15.93 -0.47 0.31
CA GLN A 126 -14.58 0.06 0.21
C GLN A 126 -14.06 0.07 -1.23
N GLU A 127 -14.24 -1.03 -1.97
CA GLU A 127 -13.85 -1.08 -3.39
C GLU A 127 -14.61 -0.05 -4.23
N VAL A 128 -15.91 0.12 -3.99
CA VAL A 128 -16.72 1.13 -4.69
C VAL A 128 -16.21 2.54 -4.40
N ILE A 129 -15.88 2.87 -3.15
CA ILE A 129 -15.32 4.19 -2.80
C ILE A 129 -13.99 4.43 -3.53
N GLY A 130 -13.11 3.44 -3.55
CA GLY A 130 -11.83 3.51 -4.29
C GLY A 130 -12.05 3.73 -5.79
N LEU A 131 -13.00 3.02 -6.39
CA LEU A 131 -13.38 3.19 -7.80
C LEU A 131 -13.95 4.58 -8.09
N VAL A 132 -14.87 5.06 -7.25
CA VAL A 132 -15.48 6.40 -7.41
C VAL A 132 -14.42 7.49 -7.39
N TYR A 133 -13.39 7.36 -6.57
CA TYR A 133 -12.27 8.30 -6.55
C TYR A 133 -11.39 8.21 -7.81
N LEU A 134 -11.10 6.98 -8.27
CA LEU A 134 -10.19 6.75 -9.40
C LEU A 134 -10.86 7.01 -10.75
N PHE A 135 -12.15 6.74 -10.86
CA PHE A 135 -12.88 6.82 -12.12
C PHE A 135 -12.71 8.17 -12.86
N PRO A 136 -12.97 9.35 -12.25
CA PRO A 136 -12.81 10.63 -12.95
C PRO A 136 -11.36 10.95 -13.32
N LYS A 137 -10.40 10.29 -12.65
CA LYS A 137 -8.97 10.48 -12.87
C LYS A 137 -8.42 9.55 -13.95
N LEU A 138 -9.07 8.41 -14.19
CA LEU A 138 -8.63 7.38 -15.14
C LEU A 138 -9.69 7.08 -16.24
N ASN A 139 -10.67 7.95 -16.43
CA ASN A 139 -11.80 7.75 -17.32
C ASN A 139 -11.47 7.92 -18.83
N SER A 140 -10.23 8.22 -19.19
CA SER A 140 -9.81 8.28 -20.59
C SER A 140 -8.52 7.52 -20.82
N LYS A 141 -8.37 6.97 -22.05
CA LYS A 141 -7.15 6.26 -22.48
C LYS A 141 -5.90 7.15 -22.34
N GLU A 142 -6.03 8.44 -22.56
CA GLU A 142 -4.94 9.40 -22.45
C GLU A 142 -4.45 9.55 -21.01
N LYS A 143 -5.38 9.65 -20.04
CA LYS A 143 -5.05 9.74 -18.61
C LYS A 143 -4.38 8.46 -18.12
N ILE A 144 -4.88 7.30 -18.54
CA ILE A 144 -4.26 6.00 -18.23
C ILE A 144 -2.86 5.94 -18.83
N LYS A 145 -2.69 6.30 -20.11
CA LYS A 145 -1.38 6.33 -20.76
C LYS A 145 -0.41 7.29 -20.07
N ARG A 146 -0.92 8.43 -19.59
CA ARG A 146 -0.14 9.42 -18.86
C ARG A 146 0.33 8.87 -17.51
N LEU A 147 -0.52 8.16 -16.77
CA LEU A 147 -0.11 7.47 -15.56
C LEU A 147 1.01 6.46 -15.82
N PHE A 148 0.88 5.62 -16.87
CA PHE A 148 1.88 4.61 -17.19
C PHE A 148 3.21 5.19 -17.71
N ASN A 149 3.17 6.24 -18.53
CA ASN A 149 4.37 6.80 -19.14
C ASN A 149 5.07 7.83 -18.24
N GLU A 150 4.29 8.70 -17.58
CA GLU A 150 4.80 9.85 -16.83
C GLU A 150 4.67 9.67 -15.31
N GLY A 151 3.86 8.73 -14.85
CA GLY A 151 3.60 8.49 -13.44
C GLY A 151 2.69 9.52 -12.77
N VAL A 152 1.96 10.33 -13.54
CA VAL A 152 1.07 11.39 -13.02
C VAL A 152 -0.37 11.21 -13.52
N ILE A 153 -1.32 11.68 -12.69
CA ILE A 153 -2.78 11.66 -12.97
C ILE A 153 -3.30 13.08 -12.96
#